data_2d6a959bf29cb45b560c688a6945edc5
#
_entry.id   2d6a959bf29cb45b560c688a6945edc5
#
_cell.length_a   1.000
_cell.length_b   1.000
_cell.length_c   1.000
_cell.angle_alpha   90.00
_cell.angle_beta   90.00
_cell.angle_gamma   90.00
#
_symmetry.space_group_name_H-M   'P 1'
#
loop_
_entity.id
_entity.type
_entity.pdbx_description
1 polymer ?
#
loop_
_entity_poly.entity_id
_entity_poly.type
_entity_poly.pdbx_seq_one_letter_code
_entity_poly.pdbx_strand_id
1 'polypeptide(L)'
;MTITISGTLSKAWMAEALGVKFDRDYYFDPKRRYAVDCRCNEYAAEHFPGMRIFYSESNLGQFDYWDKGQIQIGGIQPNMILGMMLGADFVPRDSSDADITVGCLAGRSVVDLPFPESLLEHPLTVLFDEQIRQVQEDSQKQLRPIPPFLWDISGRAAIHGAMTTAQKLLGEAFFMDMMNEPERCLEIMQWICDVFIVLCRHFSETAHLPITEVHVGECSSCMVSPELIERFVVSVTSKIGRQLGPIRLHSCGPSTNHLWAFSQIENLQSLDLGGDTSIKKVREVFGKEMPISVAPLPKDMSAGSPDPILSWAKQILEENNGGSLEYVYHLEPGYNIDTIYALTDFVKSLPDFQHRV
;
A
#
# COMPACT_ATOMS: atom_id res chain seq x y z
N MET A 1 -8.40 18.84 -15.36
CA MET A 1 -7.36 18.58 -14.34
C MET A 1 -8.05 18.40 -13.01
N THR A 2 -7.66 17.42 -12.20
CA THR A 2 -8.17 17.24 -10.83
C THR A 2 -6.98 17.29 -9.90
N ILE A 3 -7.01 18.16 -8.88
CA ILE A 3 -5.98 18.22 -7.85
C ILE A 3 -6.64 17.93 -6.51
N THR A 4 -6.05 16.99 -5.76
CA THR A 4 -6.52 16.57 -4.44
C THR A 4 -5.36 16.51 -3.44
N ILE A 5 -5.68 16.45 -2.16
CA ILE A 5 -4.72 16.22 -1.08
C ILE A 5 -5.33 15.33 -0.02
N SER A 6 -4.55 14.39 0.47
CA SER A 6 -4.93 13.52 1.59
C SER A 6 -3.72 13.11 2.42
N GLY A 7 -3.95 12.71 3.66
CA GLY A 7 -2.90 12.29 4.56
C GLY A 7 -3.32 11.18 5.50
N THR A 8 -2.32 10.51 6.07
CA THR A 8 -2.51 9.52 7.14
C THR A 8 -1.65 9.82 8.35
N LEU A 9 -2.08 9.27 9.47
CA LEU A 9 -1.34 9.22 10.72
C LEU A 9 -0.75 7.83 10.91
N SER A 10 0.54 7.77 11.24
CA SER A 10 1.23 6.50 11.49
C SER A 10 0.77 5.83 12.79
N LYS A 11 1.08 4.54 12.92
CA LYS A 11 0.93 3.83 14.20
C LYS A 11 1.77 4.46 15.31
N ALA A 12 2.98 4.93 14.99
CA ALA A 12 3.84 5.59 15.94
C ALA A 12 3.20 6.88 16.47
N TRP A 13 2.60 7.67 15.59
CA TRP A 13 1.82 8.86 15.98
C TRP A 13 0.68 8.50 16.93
N MET A 14 -0.12 7.49 16.58
CA MET A 14 -1.26 7.07 17.40
C MET A 14 -0.84 6.46 18.73
N ALA A 15 0.22 5.69 18.76
CA ALA A 15 0.76 5.15 20.00
C ALA A 15 1.21 6.28 20.94
N GLU A 16 1.87 7.31 20.43
CA GLU A 16 2.29 8.47 21.21
C GLU A 16 1.09 9.32 21.68
N ALA A 17 0.16 9.62 20.78
CA ALA A 17 -0.96 10.52 21.05
C ALA A 17 -2.03 9.89 21.95
N LEU A 18 -2.34 8.61 21.79
CA LEU A 18 -3.47 7.93 22.43
C LEU A 18 -3.06 6.81 23.40
N GLY A 19 -1.78 6.43 23.44
CA GLY A 19 -1.30 5.29 24.23
C GLY A 19 -1.88 3.95 23.75
N VAL A 20 -2.33 3.87 22.50
CA VAL A 20 -2.82 2.63 21.91
C VAL A 20 -1.65 1.70 21.57
N LYS A 21 -1.91 0.39 21.63
CA LYS A 21 -0.91 -0.63 21.30
C LYS A 21 -1.31 -1.40 20.05
N PHE A 22 -0.35 -1.57 19.15
CA PHE A 22 -0.46 -2.35 17.93
C PHE A 22 0.15 -3.74 18.14
N ASP A 23 -0.31 -4.41 19.19
CA ASP A 23 0.10 -5.76 19.56
C ASP A 23 -0.53 -6.85 18.66
N ARG A 24 -0.25 -8.12 18.96
CA ARG A 24 -0.80 -9.24 18.20
C ARG A 24 -2.33 -9.22 18.12
N ASP A 25 -3.00 -8.88 19.22
CA ASP A 25 -4.47 -8.89 19.28
C ASP A 25 -5.08 -7.82 18.37
N TYR A 26 -4.40 -6.66 18.22
CA TYR A 26 -4.82 -5.64 17.25
C TYR A 26 -4.90 -6.20 15.82
N TYR A 27 -4.00 -7.09 15.43
CA TYR A 27 -3.95 -7.64 14.08
C TYR A 27 -4.87 -8.86 13.88
N PHE A 28 -5.12 -9.64 14.92
CA PHE A 28 -5.83 -10.92 14.82
C PHE A 28 -7.22 -10.95 15.46
N ASP A 29 -7.61 -9.92 16.24
CA ASP A 29 -8.96 -9.73 16.75
C ASP A 29 -9.64 -8.54 16.05
N PRO A 30 -10.58 -8.78 15.13
CA PRO A 30 -11.26 -7.71 14.40
C PRO A 30 -12.00 -6.72 15.30
N LYS A 31 -12.54 -7.17 16.43
CA LYS A 31 -13.28 -6.30 17.36
C LYS A 31 -12.33 -5.33 18.08
N ARG A 32 -11.17 -5.84 18.52
CA ARG A 32 -10.12 -5.00 19.11
C ARG A 32 -9.58 -4.00 18.09
N ARG A 33 -9.27 -4.47 16.87
CA ARG A 33 -8.86 -3.59 15.79
C ARG A 33 -9.87 -2.49 15.53
N TYR A 34 -11.14 -2.83 15.32
CA TYR A 34 -12.20 -1.86 15.08
C TYR A 34 -12.28 -0.80 16.18
N ALA A 35 -12.19 -1.21 17.45
CA ALA A 35 -12.22 -0.28 18.57
C ALA A 35 -11.02 0.70 18.55
N VAL A 36 -9.83 0.22 18.20
CA VAL A 36 -8.62 1.07 18.07
C VAL A 36 -8.75 1.99 16.86
N ASP A 37 -9.13 1.49 15.70
CA ASP A 37 -9.29 2.26 14.46
C ASP A 37 -10.32 3.39 14.62
N CYS A 38 -11.44 3.13 15.30
CA CYS A 38 -12.42 4.17 15.64
C CYS A 38 -11.80 5.29 16.47
N ARG A 39 -11.08 4.96 17.55
CA ARG A 39 -10.41 5.95 18.39
C ARG A 39 -9.37 6.77 17.63
N CYS A 40 -8.59 6.11 16.77
CA CYS A 40 -7.58 6.77 15.97
C CYS A 40 -8.19 7.74 14.93
N ASN A 41 -9.28 7.34 14.29
CA ASN A 41 -9.95 8.20 13.32
C ASN A 41 -10.78 9.33 13.98
N GLU A 42 -11.33 9.09 15.16
CA GLU A 42 -11.93 10.16 15.99
C GLU A 42 -10.90 11.21 16.38
N TYR A 43 -9.71 10.77 16.81
CA TYR A 43 -8.58 11.66 17.09
C TYR A 43 -8.19 12.48 15.84
N ALA A 44 -8.06 11.84 14.68
CA ALA A 44 -7.72 12.52 13.43
C ALA A 44 -8.74 13.60 13.09
N ALA A 45 -10.03 13.31 13.17
CA ALA A 45 -11.10 14.24 12.89
C ALA A 45 -11.13 15.43 13.87
N GLU A 46 -10.84 15.21 15.14
CA GLU A 46 -10.79 16.24 16.17
C GLU A 46 -9.59 17.17 16.02
N HIS A 47 -8.40 16.61 15.75
CA HIS A 47 -7.13 17.37 15.76
C HIS A 47 -6.80 17.98 14.39
N PHE A 48 -7.40 17.50 13.31
CA PHE A 48 -7.18 18.02 11.95
C PHE A 48 -8.50 18.39 11.26
N PRO A 49 -9.27 19.32 11.86
CA PRO A 49 -10.59 19.67 11.34
C PRO A 49 -10.47 20.29 9.93
N GLY A 50 -11.32 19.83 9.02
CA GLY A 50 -11.33 20.31 7.63
C GLY A 50 -10.17 19.83 6.76
N MET A 51 -9.28 18.99 7.29
CA MET A 51 -8.27 18.28 6.53
C MET A 51 -8.72 16.84 6.27
N ARG A 52 -8.26 16.30 5.17
CA ARG A 52 -8.51 14.90 4.83
C ARG A 52 -7.36 14.04 5.35
N ILE A 53 -7.38 13.81 6.65
CA ILE A 53 -6.42 12.99 7.36
C ILE A 53 -7.16 11.89 8.09
N PHE A 54 -6.72 10.65 7.90
CA PHE A 54 -7.26 9.48 8.55
C PHE A 54 -6.16 8.67 9.19
N TYR A 55 -6.54 7.89 10.19
CA TYR A 55 -5.73 6.75 10.57
C TYR A 55 -6.06 5.60 9.64
N SER A 56 -5.06 5.10 8.94
CA SER A 56 -5.19 3.91 8.12
C SER A 56 -3.87 3.17 8.08
N GLU A 57 -3.94 1.85 8.18
CA GLU A 57 -2.77 1.00 8.07
C GLU A 57 -2.23 0.92 6.65
N SER A 58 -3.09 1.08 5.69
CA SER A 58 -2.69 1.17 4.30
C SER A 58 -2.41 2.61 3.93
N ASN A 59 -1.17 2.95 3.80
CA ASN A 59 -0.69 4.25 3.34
C ASN A 59 -1.11 4.60 1.92
N LEU A 60 -1.94 3.85 1.29
CA LEU A 60 -1.85 3.71 -0.13
C LEU A 60 -3.13 4.16 -0.82
N GLY A 61 -3.68 5.30 -0.40
CA GLY A 61 -4.80 5.95 -1.07
C GLY A 61 -6.17 5.40 -0.70
N GLN A 62 -6.30 4.88 0.51
CA GLN A 62 -7.57 4.33 1.03
C GLN A 62 -8.32 5.28 1.94
N PHE A 63 -7.84 6.49 2.04
CA PHE A 63 -8.32 7.49 2.99
C PHE A 63 -9.70 8.00 2.68
N ASP A 64 -10.23 7.61 1.53
CA ASP A 64 -11.54 8.06 1.08
C ASP A 64 -12.68 7.37 1.78
N TYR A 65 -12.42 6.21 2.39
CA TYR A 65 -13.48 5.24 2.69
C TYR A 65 -13.49 4.69 4.11
N TRP A 66 -12.75 5.31 5.06
CA TRP A 66 -12.96 4.88 6.42
C TRP A 66 -14.29 5.43 6.94
N ASP A 67 -15.15 4.55 7.39
CA ASP A 67 -16.36 4.89 8.14
C ASP A 67 -16.58 3.88 9.28
N LYS A 68 -17.47 4.24 10.22
CA LYS A 68 -17.83 3.36 11.35
C LYS A 68 -18.64 2.12 10.93
N GLY A 69 -19.05 2.03 9.67
CA GLY A 69 -19.79 0.91 9.12
C GLY A 69 -18.91 -0.24 8.59
N GLN A 70 -17.55 -0.13 8.71
CA GLN A 70 -16.63 -1.15 8.21
C GLN A 70 -15.71 -1.68 9.30
N ILE A 71 -15.32 -2.94 9.18
CA ILE A 71 -14.37 -3.60 10.07
C ILE A 71 -13.34 -4.36 9.24
N GLN A 72 -12.07 -4.05 9.43
CA GLN A 72 -11.00 -4.70 8.69
C GLN A 72 -10.62 -6.04 9.32
N ILE A 73 -10.56 -7.08 8.50
CA ILE A 73 -10.13 -8.42 8.86
C ILE A 73 -8.66 -8.57 8.48
N GLY A 74 -7.88 -9.20 9.34
CA GLY A 74 -6.49 -9.53 9.03
C GLY A 74 -5.68 -8.33 8.56
N GLY A 75 -5.78 -7.20 9.23
CA GLY A 75 -5.10 -5.94 8.90
C GLY A 75 -3.58 -6.00 8.92
N ILE A 76 -3.03 -7.02 8.31
CA ILE A 76 -1.62 -7.33 8.17
C ILE A 76 -1.28 -7.18 6.69
N GLN A 77 -0.09 -6.67 6.42
CA GLN A 77 0.38 -6.50 5.05
C GLN A 77 0.42 -7.86 4.31
N PRO A 78 0.02 -7.92 3.03
CA PRO A 78 -0.11 -9.16 2.28
C PRO A 78 1.17 -10.02 2.22
N ASN A 79 2.35 -9.39 2.07
CA ASN A 79 3.62 -10.11 2.07
C ASN A 79 3.94 -10.74 3.44
N MET A 80 3.46 -10.15 4.54
CA MET A 80 3.59 -10.74 5.87
C MET A 80 2.63 -11.91 6.07
N ILE A 81 1.39 -11.80 5.57
CA ILE A 81 0.43 -12.91 5.58
C ILE A 81 1.03 -14.11 4.83
N LEU A 82 1.55 -13.88 3.62
CA LEU A 82 2.20 -14.94 2.86
C LEU A 82 3.43 -15.50 3.58
N GLY A 83 4.27 -14.65 4.17
CA GLY A 83 5.42 -15.10 4.95
C GLY A 83 5.03 -16.00 6.13
N MET A 84 3.98 -15.64 6.87
CA MET A 84 3.44 -16.47 7.97
C MET A 84 2.90 -17.81 7.47
N MET A 85 2.24 -17.85 6.32
CA MET A 85 1.78 -19.08 5.69
C MET A 85 2.96 -20.01 5.31
N LEU A 86 4.14 -19.44 5.07
CA LEU A 86 5.38 -20.14 4.73
C LEU A 86 6.29 -20.41 5.92
N GLY A 87 5.82 -20.12 7.14
CA GLY A 87 6.53 -20.43 8.39
C GLY A 87 7.38 -19.28 8.95
N ALA A 88 7.25 -18.05 8.46
CA ALA A 88 7.85 -16.90 9.12
C ALA A 88 7.11 -16.57 10.43
N ASP A 89 7.85 -16.16 11.45
CA ASP A 89 7.27 -15.70 12.70
C ASP A 89 6.72 -14.28 12.56
N PHE A 90 5.52 -14.04 13.08
CA PHE A 90 4.95 -12.70 13.19
C PHE A 90 5.60 -11.94 14.35
N VAL A 91 6.11 -10.75 14.07
CA VAL A 91 6.82 -9.88 15.00
C VAL A 91 5.98 -8.63 15.28
N PRO A 92 5.09 -8.65 16.30
CA PRO A 92 4.31 -7.47 16.67
C PRO A 92 5.23 -6.38 17.24
N ARG A 93 4.83 -5.12 17.06
CA ARG A 93 5.50 -3.95 17.64
C ARG A 93 4.43 -3.02 18.19
N ASP A 94 4.48 -2.76 19.49
CA ASP A 94 3.44 -2.00 20.21
C ASP A 94 3.20 -0.59 19.64
N SER A 95 4.23 0.05 19.10
CA SER A 95 4.21 1.46 18.69
C SER A 95 4.60 1.71 17.22
N SER A 96 4.63 0.69 16.40
CA SER A 96 4.95 0.83 14.97
C SER A 96 4.34 -0.31 14.17
N ASP A 97 4.59 -0.33 12.85
CA ASP A 97 4.17 -1.44 12.02
C ASP A 97 4.78 -2.77 12.48
N ALA A 98 3.95 -3.81 12.48
CA ALA A 98 4.42 -5.18 12.69
C ALA A 98 5.36 -5.60 11.57
N ASP A 99 6.05 -6.72 11.79
CA ASP A 99 6.92 -7.34 10.81
C ASP A 99 6.82 -8.86 10.88
N ILE A 100 7.59 -9.54 10.03
CA ILE A 100 7.83 -10.98 10.08
C ILE A 100 9.34 -11.26 10.06
N THR A 101 9.74 -12.46 10.48
CA THR A 101 11.12 -12.89 10.27
C THR A 101 11.44 -12.98 8.77
N VAL A 102 12.56 -12.36 8.38
CA VAL A 102 13.00 -12.29 6.98
C VAL A 102 13.67 -13.59 6.55
N GLY A 103 13.53 -13.96 5.28
CA GLY A 103 14.31 -15.05 4.69
C GLY A 103 13.77 -16.46 4.94
N CYS A 104 12.48 -16.63 5.23
CA CYS A 104 11.88 -17.97 5.44
C CYS A 104 11.98 -18.89 4.22
N LEU A 105 12.23 -18.36 3.02
CA LEU A 105 12.47 -19.10 1.78
C LEU A 105 13.95 -19.10 1.33
N ALA A 106 14.88 -18.63 2.17
CA ALA A 106 16.29 -18.63 1.80
C ALA A 106 16.76 -20.01 1.34
N GLY A 107 17.38 -20.08 0.15
CA GLY A 107 17.88 -21.31 -0.45
C GLY A 107 16.83 -22.28 -1.00
N ARG A 108 15.53 -21.97 -0.91
CA ARG A 108 14.46 -22.78 -1.52
C ARG A 108 14.27 -22.47 -2.99
N SER A 109 13.69 -23.39 -3.71
CA SER A 109 13.23 -23.23 -5.09
C SER A 109 11.70 -23.39 -5.18
N VAL A 110 11.13 -23.10 -6.36
CA VAL A 110 9.67 -23.18 -6.55
C VAL A 110 9.10 -24.58 -6.31
N VAL A 111 9.88 -25.64 -6.55
CA VAL A 111 9.44 -27.00 -6.32
C VAL A 111 9.26 -27.36 -4.83
N ASP A 112 9.82 -26.55 -3.94
CA ASP A 112 9.70 -26.71 -2.49
C ASP A 112 8.47 -25.98 -1.93
N LEU A 113 7.74 -25.24 -2.77
CA LEU A 113 6.62 -24.40 -2.38
C LEU A 113 5.29 -25.13 -2.56
N PRO A 114 4.29 -24.85 -1.72
CA PRO A 114 2.95 -25.42 -1.89
C PRO A 114 2.29 -24.91 -3.18
N PHE A 115 1.34 -25.66 -3.71
CA PHE A 115 0.49 -25.13 -4.78
C PHE A 115 -0.31 -23.90 -4.28
N PRO A 116 -0.43 -22.82 -5.06
CA PRO A 116 -1.14 -21.62 -4.63
C PRO A 116 -2.54 -21.89 -4.04
N GLU A 117 -3.32 -22.77 -4.67
CA GLU A 117 -4.67 -23.13 -4.25
C GLU A 117 -4.69 -23.87 -2.89
N SER A 118 -3.64 -24.59 -2.54
CA SER A 118 -3.58 -25.29 -1.23
C SER A 118 -3.49 -24.31 -0.05
N LEU A 119 -3.10 -23.05 -0.30
CA LEU A 119 -3.10 -21.99 0.73
C LEU A 119 -4.51 -21.53 1.11
N LEU A 120 -5.53 -21.88 0.35
CA LEU A 120 -6.93 -21.66 0.74
C LEU A 120 -7.33 -22.50 1.98
N GLU A 121 -6.70 -23.65 2.17
CA GLU A 121 -6.90 -24.53 3.34
C GLU A 121 -5.95 -24.19 4.50
N HIS A 122 -5.07 -23.22 4.32
CA HIS A 122 -4.13 -22.84 5.37
C HIS A 122 -4.87 -22.30 6.60
N PRO A 123 -4.46 -22.64 7.85
CA PRO A 123 -5.16 -22.19 9.07
C PRO A 123 -5.38 -20.67 9.16
N LEU A 124 -4.48 -19.87 8.60
CA LEU A 124 -4.61 -18.41 8.57
C LEU A 124 -5.72 -17.94 7.61
N THR A 125 -5.86 -18.57 6.45
CA THR A 125 -6.96 -18.30 5.51
C THR A 125 -8.29 -18.68 6.14
N VAL A 126 -8.38 -19.88 6.73
CA VAL A 126 -9.58 -20.37 7.42
C VAL A 126 -9.98 -19.44 8.57
N LEU A 127 -9.01 -18.95 9.34
CA LEU A 127 -9.25 -17.97 10.40
C LEU A 127 -9.89 -16.67 9.85
N PHE A 128 -9.36 -16.13 8.76
CA PHE A 128 -9.90 -14.91 8.16
C PHE A 128 -11.30 -15.12 7.57
N ASP A 129 -11.54 -16.25 6.92
CA ASP A 129 -12.86 -16.61 6.40
C ASP A 129 -13.90 -16.71 7.52
N GLU A 130 -13.52 -17.31 8.66
CA GLU A 130 -14.39 -17.39 9.82
C GLU A 130 -14.68 -16.01 10.39
N GLN A 131 -13.68 -15.13 10.49
CA GLN A 131 -13.88 -13.76 10.96
C GLN A 131 -14.78 -12.95 10.02
N ILE A 132 -14.61 -13.08 8.69
CA ILE A 132 -15.47 -12.44 7.69
C ILE A 132 -16.94 -12.90 7.92
N ARG A 133 -17.16 -14.21 8.03
CA ARG A 133 -18.50 -14.78 8.23
C ARG A 133 -19.13 -14.32 9.55
N GLN A 134 -18.37 -14.30 10.63
CA GLN A 134 -18.84 -13.81 11.93
C GLN A 134 -19.28 -12.34 11.87
N VAL A 135 -18.57 -11.49 11.13
CA VAL A 135 -18.98 -10.09 10.94
C VAL A 135 -20.25 -9.99 10.10
N GLN A 136 -20.37 -10.77 9.03
CA GLN A 136 -21.54 -10.79 8.15
C GLN A 136 -22.81 -11.28 8.90
N GLU A 137 -22.66 -12.24 9.81
CA GLU A 137 -23.74 -12.80 10.59
C GLU A 137 -24.16 -11.92 11.79
N ASP A 138 -23.30 -10.99 12.22
CA ASP A 138 -23.62 -10.06 13.33
C ASP A 138 -24.60 -8.96 12.88
N SER A 139 -25.88 -9.35 12.77
CA SER A 139 -26.97 -8.46 12.33
C SER A 139 -27.19 -7.23 13.22
N GLN A 140 -26.63 -7.21 14.45
CA GLN A 140 -26.82 -6.10 15.39
C GLN A 140 -25.99 -4.88 15.05
N LYS A 141 -24.82 -5.07 14.40
CA LYS A 141 -23.87 -3.99 14.14
C LYS A 141 -23.90 -3.46 12.72
N GLN A 142 -24.47 -4.19 11.76
CA GLN A 142 -24.51 -3.84 10.34
C GLN A 142 -23.12 -3.45 9.76
N LEU A 143 -22.05 -4.08 10.28
CA LEU A 143 -20.70 -3.83 9.83
C LEU A 143 -20.40 -4.61 8.54
N ARG A 144 -19.65 -3.99 7.66
CA ARG A 144 -19.12 -4.64 6.45
C ARG A 144 -17.70 -5.15 6.73
N PRO A 145 -17.41 -6.44 6.53
CA PRO A 145 -16.04 -6.92 6.62
C PRO A 145 -15.24 -6.41 5.42
N ILE A 146 -14.09 -5.80 5.69
CA ILE A 146 -13.05 -5.53 4.70
C ILE A 146 -12.06 -6.68 4.80
N PRO A 147 -11.94 -7.52 3.77
CA PRO A 147 -11.13 -8.74 3.86
C PRO A 147 -9.63 -8.44 3.76
N PRO A 148 -8.77 -9.44 4.12
CA PRO A 148 -7.35 -9.38 3.82
C PRO A 148 -7.11 -9.15 2.31
N PHE A 149 -6.07 -8.42 1.96
CA PHE A 149 -5.72 -8.01 0.59
C PHE A 149 -6.73 -7.07 -0.11
N LEU A 150 -7.89 -6.83 0.49
CA LEU A 150 -8.81 -5.79 0.09
C LEU A 150 -8.85 -4.76 1.22
N TRP A 151 -8.24 -3.62 1.02
CA TRP A 151 -8.00 -2.66 2.10
C TRP A 151 -9.01 -1.53 2.14
N ASP A 152 -9.85 -1.40 1.14
CA ASP A 152 -10.93 -0.44 1.18
C ASP A 152 -12.25 -0.98 0.63
N ILE A 153 -13.33 -0.30 0.99
CA ILE A 153 -14.70 -0.68 0.65
C ILE A 153 -15.02 -0.49 -0.83
N SER A 154 -14.21 0.23 -1.57
CA SER A 154 -14.36 0.38 -3.03
C SER A 154 -13.99 -0.91 -3.77
N GLY A 155 -13.34 -1.85 -3.09
CA GLY A 155 -12.81 -3.07 -3.69
C GLY A 155 -11.39 -2.91 -4.23
N ARG A 156 -10.65 -1.87 -3.83
CA ARG A 156 -9.24 -1.78 -4.16
C ARG A 156 -8.46 -2.78 -3.33
N ALA A 157 -8.05 -3.88 -3.99
CA ALA A 157 -7.13 -4.84 -3.40
C ALA A 157 -5.73 -4.21 -3.30
N ALA A 158 -4.99 -4.54 -2.26
CA ALA A 158 -3.61 -4.07 -2.12
C ALA A 158 -2.68 -5.25 -1.86
N ILE A 159 -1.61 -5.31 -2.61
CA ILE A 159 -0.54 -6.30 -2.44
C ILE A 159 0.82 -5.60 -2.49
N HIS A 160 1.79 -6.18 -1.82
CA HIS A 160 3.18 -5.90 -2.15
C HIS A 160 3.49 -6.60 -3.45
N GLY A 161 4.19 -5.92 -4.35
CA GLY A 161 4.62 -6.51 -5.61
C GLY A 161 5.50 -7.73 -5.42
N ALA A 162 5.62 -8.52 -6.45
CA ALA A 162 6.32 -9.80 -6.35
C ALA A 162 7.81 -9.65 -5.99
N MET A 163 8.49 -8.60 -6.48
CA MET A 163 9.88 -8.32 -6.12
C MET A 163 10.02 -7.93 -4.65
N THR A 164 9.18 -7.00 -4.18
CA THR A 164 9.18 -6.56 -2.78
C THR A 164 8.86 -7.72 -1.83
N THR A 165 7.93 -8.59 -2.22
CA THR A 165 7.59 -9.80 -1.46
C THR A 165 8.72 -10.81 -1.49
N ALA A 166 9.32 -11.09 -2.66
CA ALA A 166 10.43 -12.01 -2.81
C ALA A 166 11.64 -11.59 -1.96
N GLN A 167 11.98 -10.30 -1.95
CA GLN A 167 13.04 -9.78 -1.07
C GLN A 167 12.75 -10.10 0.40
N LYS A 168 11.52 -9.93 0.86
CA LYS A 168 11.14 -10.23 2.24
C LYS A 168 11.25 -11.72 2.56
N LEU A 169 10.82 -12.57 1.64
CA LEU A 169 10.78 -14.01 1.84
C LEU A 169 12.14 -14.70 1.63
N LEU A 170 12.95 -14.24 0.69
CA LEU A 170 14.28 -14.79 0.38
C LEU A 170 15.40 -14.14 1.18
N GLY A 171 15.18 -12.92 1.69
CA GLY A 171 16.18 -12.16 2.41
C GLY A 171 17.07 -11.28 1.52
N GLU A 172 18.12 -10.71 2.11
CA GLU A 172 19.01 -9.74 1.44
C GLU A 172 19.78 -10.32 0.25
N ALA A 173 20.03 -11.64 0.25
CA ALA A 173 20.72 -12.32 -0.85
C ALA A 173 19.91 -12.26 -2.16
N PHE A 174 18.61 -12.01 -2.11
CA PHE A 174 17.71 -12.02 -3.26
C PHE A 174 18.22 -11.18 -4.44
N PHE A 175 18.72 -9.97 -4.21
CA PHE A 175 19.22 -9.11 -5.29
C PHE A 175 20.45 -9.69 -5.99
N MET A 176 21.32 -10.40 -5.25
CA MET A 176 22.45 -11.13 -5.85
C MET A 176 21.98 -12.37 -6.58
N ASP A 177 20.98 -13.06 -6.03
CA ASP A 177 20.40 -14.26 -6.65
C ASP A 177 19.70 -13.93 -7.98
N MET A 178 19.10 -12.75 -8.14
CA MET A 178 18.57 -12.27 -9.42
C MET A 178 19.64 -12.25 -10.53
N MET A 179 20.91 -12.06 -10.17
CA MET A 179 22.03 -12.08 -11.13
C MET A 179 22.59 -13.50 -11.31
N ASN A 180 22.66 -14.28 -10.24
CA ASN A 180 23.33 -15.56 -10.24
C ASN A 180 22.39 -16.72 -10.63
N GLU A 181 21.11 -16.63 -10.23
CA GLU A 181 20.06 -17.65 -10.39
C GLU A 181 18.74 -17.01 -10.87
N PRO A 182 18.77 -16.27 -11.99
CA PRO A 182 17.64 -15.42 -12.41
C PRO A 182 16.36 -16.22 -12.68
N GLU A 183 16.45 -17.43 -13.21
CA GLU A 183 15.31 -18.30 -13.50
C GLU A 183 14.61 -18.71 -12.20
N ARG A 184 15.37 -19.14 -11.18
CA ARG A 184 14.84 -19.46 -9.85
C ARG A 184 14.10 -18.26 -9.22
N CYS A 185 14.71 -17.08 -9.29
CA CYS A 185 14.07 -15.87 -8.76
C CYS A 185 12.77 -15.54 -9.49
N LEU A 186 12.76 -15.64 -10.80
CA LEU A 186 11.58 -15.37 -11.62
C LEU A 186 10.45 -16.38 -11.34
N GLU A 187 10.77 -17.67 -11.24
CA GLU A 187 9.79 -18.71 -10.90
C GLU A 187 9.16 -18.48 -9.52
N ILE A 188 9.94 -18.09 -8.52
CA ILE A 188 9.43 -17.75 -7.18
C ILE A 188 8.54 -16.50 -7.26
N MET A 189 8.92 -15.46 -7.99
CA MET A 189 8.09 -14.27 -8.16
C MET A 189 6.79 -14.58 -8.90
N GLN A 190 6.81 -15.46 -9.90
CA GLN A 190 5.60 -15.93 -10.58
C GLN A 190 4.69 -16.71 -9.63
N TRP A 191 5.25 -17.55 -8.80
CA TRP A 191 4.52 -18.28 -7.77
C TRP A 191 3.88 -17.32 -6.74
N ILE A 192 4.61 -16.30 -6.25
CA ILE A 192 4.08 -15.26 -5.36
C ILE A 192 2.88 -14.56 -6.01
N CYS A 193 3.01 -14.21 -7.30
CA CYS A 193 1.93 -13.60 -8.07
C CYS A 193 0.69 -14.52 -8.12
N ASP A 194 0.87 -15.82 -8.39
CA ASP A 194 -0.23 -16.77 -8.42
C ASP A 194 -0.92 -16.90 -7.07
N VAL A 195 -0.17 -16.94 -5.99
CA VAL A 195 -0.73 -16.94 -4.64
C VAL A 195 -1.58 -15.69 -4.38
N PHE A 196 -1.08 -14.51 -4.71
CA PHE A 196 -1.85 -13.28 -4.51
C PHE A 196 -3.12 -13.26 -5.36
N ILE A 197 -3.07 -13.74 -6.59
CA ILE A 197 -4.26 -13.85 -7.45
C ILE A 197 -5.31 -14.78 -6.81
N VAL A 198 -4.88 -15.95 -6.35
CA VAL A 198 -5.77 -16.94 -5.72
C VAL A 198 -6.40 -16.37 -4.45
N LEU A 199 -5.58 -15.82 -3.55
CA LEU A 199 -6.05 -15.30 -2.26
C LEU A 199 -6.93 -14.05 -2.42
N CYS A 200 -6.58 -13.11 -3.32
CA CYS A 200 -7.41 -11.94 -3.58
C CYS A 200 -8.80 -12.32 -4.10
N ARG A 201 -8.87 -13.27 -5.05
CA ARG A 201 -10.16 -13.77 -5.56
C ARG A 201 -10.97 -14.43 -4.46
N HIS A 202 -10.36 -15.33 -3.70
CA HIS A 202 -11.00 -16.03 -2.61
C HIS A 202 -11.60 -15.04 -1.58
N PHE A 203 -10.81 -14.09 -1.10
CA PHE A 203 -11.29 -13.12 -0.11
C PHE A 203 -12.33 -12.15 -0.67
N SER A 204 -12.20 -11.77 -1.95
CA SER A 204 -13.23 -10.98 -2.65
C SER A 204 -14.58 -11.72 -2.68
N GLU A 205 -14.57 -13.01 -3.01
CA GLU A 205 -15.77 -13.85 -3.04
C GLU A 205 -16.35 -14.06 -1.63
N THR A 206 -15.52 -14.38 -0.66
CA THR A 206 -15.95 -14.63 0.74
C THR A 206 -16.57 -13.39 1.37
N ALA A 207 -16.01 -12.20 1.11
CA ALA A 207 -16.54 -10.95 1.65
C ALA A 207 -17.65 -10.30 0.81
N HIS A 208 -17.95 -10.85 -0.37
CA HIS A 208 -18.87 -10.27 -1.36
C HIS A 208 -18.47 -8.84 -1.76
N LEU A 209 -17.16 -8.59 -1.88
CA LEU A 209 -16.60 -7.30 -2.26
C LEU A 209 -15.76 -7.46 -3.54
N PRO A 210 -16.28 -7.03 -4.71
CA PRO A 210 -15.59 -7.20 -5.98
C PRO A 210 -14.29 -6.39 -6.04
N ILE A 211 -13.25 -6.97 -6.66
CA ILE A 211 -11.99 -6.27 -6.92
C ILE A 211 -12.21 -5.26 -8.05
N THR A 212 -11.99 -4.00 -7.78
CA THR A 212 -12.14 -2.89 -8.75
C THR A 212 -10.82 -2.38 -9.28
N GLU A 213 -9.76 -2.47 -8.48
CA GLU A 213 -8.39 -2.06 -8.77
C GLU A 213 -7.43 -2.88 -7.90
N VAL A 214 -6.20 -3.04 -8.35
CA VAL A 214 -5.14 -3.65 -7.53
C VAL A 214 -4.02 -2.64 -7.32
N HIS A 215 -3.80 -2.26 -6.07
CA HIS A 215 -2.63 -1.51 -5.67
C HIS A 215 -1.44 -2.45 -5.50
N VAL A 216 -0.37 -2.24 -6.27
CA VAL A 216 0.83 -3.06 -6.27
C VAL A 216 2.02 -2.25 -5.78
N GLY A 217 2.52 -2.55 -4.58
CA GLY A 217 3.64 -1.85 -3.96
C GLY A 217 4.99 -2.47 -4.30
N GLU A 218 5.66 -1.95 -5.31
CA GLU A 218 6.99 -2.41 -5.75
C GLU A 218 8.13 -1.51 -5.22
N CYS A 219 8.14 -1.28 -3.90
CA CYS A 219 9.13 -0.40 -3.27
C CYS A 219 10.57 -0.87 -3.47
N SER A 220 10.82 -2.19 -3.50
CA SER A 220 12.16 -2.75 -3.71
C SER A 220 12.68 -2.54 -5.13
N SER A 221 11.83 -2.16 -6.08
CA SER A 221 12.23 -1.87 -7.47
C SER A 221 13.27 -0.75 -7.58
N CYS A 222 13.28 0.21 -6.65
CA CYS A 222 14.26 1.30 -6.64
C CYS A 222 15.70 0.83 -6.35
N MET A 223 15.88 -0.42 -5.91
CA MET A 223 17.19 -1.02 -5.60
C MET A 223 17.87 -1.70 -6.80
N VAL A 224 17.20 -1.79 -7.94
CA VAL A 224 17.68 -2.55 -9.10
C VAL A 224 17.70 -1.69 -10.37
N SER A 225 18.35 -2.16 -11.43
CA SER A 225 18.41 -1.45 -12.70
C SER A 225 17.08 -1.55 -13.49
N PRO A 226 16.82 -0.64 -14.44
CA PRO A 226 15.65 -0.72 -15.33
C PRO A 226 15.54 -2.07 -16.07
N GLU A 227 16.65 -2.65 -16.49
CA GLU A 227 16.66 -3.95 -17.19
C GLU A 227 16.17 -5.08 -16.30
N LEU A 228 16.47 -5.04 -15.00
CA LEU A 228 15.95 -6.00 -14.04
C LEU A 228 14.45 -5.78 -13.79
N ILE A 229 13.96 -4.55 -13.80
CA ILE A 229 12.52 -4.26 -13.76
C ILE A 229 11.81 -4.87 -14.98
N GLU A 230 12.34 -4.64 -16.19
CA GLU A 230 11.76 -5.22 -17.41
C GLU A 230 11.71 -6.76 -17.34
N ARG A 231 12.79 -7.37 -16.88
CA ARG A 231 12.89 -8.83 -16.81
C ARG A 231 11.99 -9.44 -15.74
N PHE A 232 11.96 -8.87 -14.54
CA PHE A 232 11.38 -9.51 -13.35
C PHE A 232 10.03 -8.95 -12.95
N VAL A 233 9.78 -7.65 -13.11
CA VAL A 233 8.58 -7.00 -12.60
C VAL A 233 7.49 -6.89 -13.65
N VAL A 234 7.83 -6.49 -14.87
CA VAL A 234 6.83 -6.16 -15.91
C VAL A 234 5.90 -7.33 -16.19
N SER A 235 6.43 -8.51 -16.46
CA SER A 235 5.61 -9.69 -16.84
C SER A 235 4.75 -10.19 -15.67
N VAL A 236 5.30 -10.17 -14.46
CA VAL A 236 4.63 -10.65 -13.25
C VAL A 236 3.51 -9.68 -12.85
N THR A 237 3.79 -8.38 -12.81
CA THR A 237 2.77 -7.37 -12.50
C THR A 237 1.69 -7.29 -13.58
N SER A 238 2.06 -7.43 -14.86
CA SER A 238 1.09 -7.52 -15.95
C SER A 238 0.13 -8.73 -15.79
N LYS A 239 0.62 -9.86 -15.27
CA LYS A 239 -0.23 -11.02 -14.98
C LYS A 239 -1.30 -10.68 -13.93
N ILE A 240 -0.93 -9.94 -12.87
CA ILE A 240 -1.90 -9.43 -11.88
C ILE A 240 -2.95 -8.57 -12.56
N GLY A 241 -2.53 -7.62 -13.39
CA GLY A 241 -3.44 -6.73 -14.15
C GLY A 241 -4.42 -7.46 -15.05
N ARG A 242 -3.96 -8.51 -15.73
CA ARG A 242 -4.84 -9.34 -16.58
C ARG A 242 -5.83 -10.17 -15.77
N GLN A 243 -5.48 -10.58 -14.57
CA GLN A 243 -6.24 -11.55 -13.78
C GLN A 243 -7.18 -10.90 -12.76
N LEU A 244 -6.81 -9.75 -12.20
CA LEU A 244 -7.56 -9.10 -11.13
C LEU A 244 -8.15 -7.74 -11.51
N GLY A 245 -7.58 -7.03 -12.51
CA GLY A 245 -8.11 -5.75 -12.97
C GLY A 245 -7.04 -4.65 -13.07
N PRO A 246 -7.45 -3.37 -13.18
CA PRO A 246 -6.54 -2.23 -13.31
C PRO A 246 -5.49 -2.18 -12.22
N ILE A 247 -4.29 -1.74 -12.58
CA ILE A 247 -3.15 -1.61 -11.67
C ILE A 247 -2.92 -0.15 -11.27
N ARG A 248 -2.84 0.09 -9.95
CA ARG A 248 -2.19 1.24 -9.35
C ARG A 248 -0.80 0.82 -8.90
N LEU A 249 0.25 1.31 -9.53
CA LEU A 249 1.62 0.96 -9.15
C LEU A 249 2.18 1.97 -8.14
N HIS A 250 2.64 1.47 -7.00
CA HIS A 250 3.34 2.25 -5.99
C HIS A 250 4.84 1.95 -5.99
N SER A 251 5.65 3.03 -5.95
CA SER A 251 7.08 2.97 -5.67
C SER A 251 7.49 4.21 -4.86
N CYS A 252 7.84 4.00 -3.60
CA CYS A 252 8.17 5.09 -2.67
C CYS A 252 9.59 5.68 -2.86
N GLY A 253 10.46 5.02 -3.60
CA GLY A 253 11.83 5.45 -3.88
C GLY A 253 11.99 6.20 -5.21
N PRO A 254 13.24 6.60 -5.57
CA PRO A 254 13.55 7.31 -6.81
C PRO A 254 13.30 6.42 -8.03
N SER A 255 12.20 6.66 -8.71
CA SER A 255 11.73 5.81 -9.82
C SER A 255 11.93 6.42 -11.21
N THR A 256 12.57 7.59 -11.32
CA THR A 256 12.71 8.31 -12.59
C THR A 256 13.30 7.44 -13.72
N ASN A 257 14.30 6.63 -13.42
CA ASN A 257 14.94 5.76 -14.41
C ASN A 257 14.14 4.50 -14.74
N HIS A 258 13.13 4.15 -13.94
CA HIS A 258 12.30 2.96 -14.10
C HIS A 258 11.02 3.21 -14.90
N LEU A 259 10.67 4.47 -15.16
CA LEU A 259 9.39 4.86 -15.75
C LEU A 259 9.11 4.19 -17.09
N TRP A 260 10.15 4.03 -17.94
CA TRP A 260 10.00 3.32 -19.20
C TRP A 260 9.65 1.84 -18.99
N ALA A 261 10.33 1.16 -18.07
CA ALA A 261 10.01 -0.23 -17.74
C ALA A 261 8.60 -0.34 -17.18
N PHE A 262 8.21 0.53 -16.24
CA PHE A 262 6.85 0.55 -15.70
C PHE A 262 5.78 0.79 -16.77
N SER A 263 6.08 1.57 -17.83
CA SER A 263 5.13 1.81 -18.91
C SER A 263 4.80 0.56 -19.74
N GLN A 264 5.58 -0.51 -19.60
CA GLN A 264 5.33 -1.80 -20.25
C GLN A 264 4.36 -2.70 -19.45
N ILE A 265 3.97 -2.28 -18.23
CA ILE A 265 3.03 -3.05 -17.42
C ILE A 265 1.63 -2.94 -18.01
N GLU A 266 1.02 -4.07 -18.33
CA GLU A 266 -0.34 -4.14 -18.87
C GLU A 266 -1.37 -3.73 -17.80
N ASN A 267 -2.41 -3.02 -18.22
CA ASN A 267 -3.49 -2.50 -17.35
C ASN A 267 -3.02 -1.52 -16.25
N LEU A 268 -1.86 -0.89 -16.42
CA LEU A 268 -1.42 0.18 -15.54
C LEU A 268 -2.32 1.42 -15.75
N GLN A 269 -3.02 1.85 -14.69
CA GLN A 269 -4.01 2.92 -14.75
C GLN A 269 -3.67 4.13 -13.89
N SER A 270 -2.81 3.97 -12.90
CA SER A 270 -2.39 5.06 -12.03
C SER A 270 -1.03 4.79 -11.38
N LEU A 271 -0.34 5.86 -10.98
CA LEU A 271 0.97 5.81 -10.34
C LEU A 271 0.91 6.48 -8.97
N ASP A 272 1.65 5.91 -8.02
CA ASP A 272 1.85 6.45 -6.68
C ASP A 272 3.35 6.47 -6.38
N LEU A 273 3.94 7.66 -6.33
CA LEU A 273 5.38 7.84 -6.45
C LEU A 273 5.96 8.64 -5.28
N GLY A 274 7.19 8.30 -4.92
CA GLY A 274 7.99 9.11 -3.99
C GLY A 274 8.38 10.48 -4.57
N GLY A 275 8.57 11.46 -3.69
CA GLY A 275 8.79 12.86 -4.03
C GLY A 275 10.13 13.18 -4.70
N ASP A 276 11.02 12.23 -4.83
CA ASP A 276 12.28 12.31 -5.56
C ASP A 276 12.18 11.75 -7.00
N THR A 277 11.00 11.31 -7.43
CA THR A 277 10.72 10.94 -8.80
C THR A 277 10.34 12.18 -9.62
N SER A 278 10.98 12.39 -10.78
CA SER A 278 10.70 13.54 -11.67
C SER A 278 9.32 13.42 -12.30
N ILE A 279 8.39 14.30 -11.90
CA ILE A 279 7.03 14.35 -12.45
C ILE A 279 7.04 14.78 -13.91
N LYS A 280 7.99 15.65 -14.30
CA LYS A 280 8.21 15.98 -15.70
C LYS A 280 8.48 14.72 -16.54
N LYS A 281 9.35 13.83 -16.06
CA LYS A 281 9.63 12.55 -16.75
C LYS A 281 8.43 11.61 -16.75
N VAL A 282 7.68 11.57 -15.67
CA VAL A 282 6.41 10.81 -15.64
C VAL A 282 5.47 11.30 -16.73
N ARG A 283 5.31 12.62 -16.90
CA ARG A 283 4.47 13.19 -17.96
C ARG A 283 5.00 12.96 -19.37
N GLU A 284 6.32 12.94 -19.53
CA GLU A 284 6.95 12.59 -20.82
C GLU A 284 6.67 11.13 -21.23
N VAL A 285 6.68 10.20 -20.29
CA VAL A 285 6.49 8.76 -20.55
C VAL A 285 5.02 8.37 -20.63
N PHE A 286 4.20 8.84 -19.69
CA PHE A 286 2.80 8.37 -19.52
C PHE A 286 1.76 9.38 -20.03
N GLY A 287 2.16 10.59 -20.35
CA GLY A 287 1.21 11.65 -20.73
C GLY A 287 0.43 12.22 -19.54
N LYS A 288 -0.43 13.22 -19.85
CA LYS A 288 -1.21 13.94 -18.84
C LYS A 288 -2.43 13.17 -18.33
N GLU A 289 -2.89 12.17 -19.07
CA GLU A 289 -4.09 11.39 -18.72
C GLU A 289 -3.82 10.37 -17.59
N MET A 290 -2.55 10.00 -17.34
CA MET A 290 -2.17 9.10 -16.26
C MET A 290 -2.38 9.79 -14.91
N PRO A 291 -3.27 9.33 -14.02
CA PRO A 291 -3.39 9.85 -12.67
C PRO A 291 -2.14 9.55 -11.86
N ILE A 292 -1.68 10.55 -11.09
CA ILE A 292 -0.48 10.44 -10.27
C ILE A 292 -0.80 10.85 -8.85
N SER A 293 -0.39 10.03 -7.87
CA SER A 293 -0.23 10.46 -6.49
C SER A 293 1.27 10.63 -6.19
N VAL A 294 1.62 11.64 -5.40
CA VAL A 294 3.02 11.92 -5.05
C VAL A 294 3.14 12.33 -3.60
N ALA A 295 4.13 11.75 -2.91
CA ALA A 295 4.40 12.03 -1.50
C ALA A 295 5.64 12.93 -1.36
N PRO A 296 5.63 13.95 -0.45
CA PRO A 296 6.82 14.73 -0.14
C PRO A 296 7.88 13.89 0.56
N LEU A 297 9.13 14.35 0.51
CA LEU A 297 10.20 13.69 1.23
C LEU A 297 10.11 13.99 2.74
N PRO A 298 10.51 13.06 3.61
CA PRO A 298 10.52 13.26 5.07
C PRO A 298 11.25 14.53 5.50
N LYS A 299 12.35 14.87 4.84
CA LYS A 299 13.13 16.09 5.12
C LYS A 299 12.32 17.38 4.94
N ASP A 300 11.39 17.40 3.96
CA ASP A 300 10.56 18.58 3.65
C ASP A 300 9.43 18.69 4.67
N MET A 301 8.89 17.56 5.14
CA MET A 301 7.89 17.53 6.21
C MET A 301 8.46 17.82 7.60
N SER A 302 9.74 17.56 7.83
CA SER A 302 10.43 17.83 9.11
C SER A 302 11.11 19.20 9.14
N ALA A 303 11.01 20.00 8.07
CA ALA A 303 11.69 21.28 7.97
C ALA A 303 11.19 22.28 9.03
N GLY A 304 12.07 23.17 9.48
CA GLY A 304 11.76 24.20 10.48
C GLY A 304 10.85 25.31 9.97
N SER A 305 10.58 25.37 8.64
CA SER A 305 9.62 26.29 8.01
C SER A 305 8.86 25.59 6.89
N PRO A 306 7.69 26.12 6.45
CA PRO A 306 6.94 25.58 5.31
C PRO A 306 7.59 25.78 3.93
N ASP A 307 8.64 26.60 3.79
CA ASP A 307 9.20 26.97 2.49
C ASP A 307 9.67 25.76 1.66
N PRO A 308 10.37 24.74 2.21
CA PRO A 308 10.82 23.58 1.43
C PRO A 308 9.63 22.82 0.83
N ILE A 309 8.62 22.49 1.62
CA ILE A 309 7.47 21.71 1.14
C ILE A 309 6.63 22.50 0.12
N LEU A 310 6.47 23.82 0.31
CA LEU A 310 5.78 24.68 -0.65
C LEU A 310 6.54 24.81 -1.95
N SER A 311 7.88 24.91 -1.90
CA SER A 311 8.72 24.93 -3.08
C SER A 311 8.60 23.62 -3.87
N TRP A 312 8.67 22.48 -3.17
CA TRP A 312 8.45 21.16 -3.75
C TRP A 312 7.05 21.06 -4.39
N ALA A 313 5.99 21.44 -3.67
CA ALA A 313 4.62 21.33 -4.18
C ALA A 313 4.39 22.17 -5.44
N LYS A 314 4.96 23.39 -5.49
CA LYS A 314 4.90 24.27 -6.69
C LYS A 314 5.64 23.64 -7.86
N GLN A 315 6.82 23.10 -7.63
CA GLN A 315 7.60 22.41 -8.67
C GLN A 315 6.81 21.20 -9.23
N ILE A 316 6.24 20.36 -8.35
CA ILE A 316 5.41 19.22 -8.75
C ILE A 316 4.23 19.67 -9.60
N LEU A 317 3.54 20.74 -9.20
CA LEU A 317 2.40 21.30 -9.94
C LEU A 317 2.81 21.78 -11.34
N GLU A 318 3.93 22.49 -11.44
CA GLU A 318 4.47 22.96 -12.72
C GLU A 318 4.87 21.80 -13.63
N GLU A 319 5.61 20.83 -13.11
CA GLU A 319 6.03 19.63 -13.85
C GLU A 319 4.86 18.74 -14.27
N ASN A 320 3.76 18.77 -13.51
CA ASN A 320 2.55 17.99 -13.78
C ASN A 320 1.85 18.38 -15.09
N ASN A 321 2.07 19.56 -15.59
CA ASN A 321 1.60 20.04 -16.90
C ASN A 321 0.07 19.79 -17.14
N GLY A 322 -0.75 20.04 -16.13
CA GLY A 322 -2.20 19.94 -16.24
C GLY A 322 -2.80 18.54 -16.16
N GLY A 323 -2.02 17.54 -15.74
CA GLY A 323 -2.54 16.19 -15.49
C GLY A 323 -3.29 16.09 -14.15
N SER A 324 -3.97 14.96 -13.92
CA SER A 324 -4.59 14.65 -12.62
C SER A 324 -3.50 14.34 -11.59
N LEU A 325 -3.60 14.99 -10.40
CA LEU A 325 -2.55 14.96 -9.39
C LEU A 325 -3.16 14.88 -7.98
N GLU A 326 -2.66 13.98 -7.18
CA GLU A 326 -2.95 13.88 -5.76
C GLU A 326 -1.67 14.08 -4.95
N TYR A 327 -1.68 15.03 -4.02
CA TYR A 327 -0.66 15.13 -2.99
C TYR A 327 -1.04 14.20 -1.84
N VAL A 328 -0.17 13.26 -1.51
CA VAL A 328 -0.38 12.33 -0.39
C VAL A 328 0.74 12.51 0.62
N TYR A 329 0.44 12.33 1.89
CA TYR A 329 1.47 12.37 2.93
C TYR A 329 1.14 11.43 4.08
N HIS A 330 2.17 11.02 4.78
CA HIS A 330 2.08 10.15 5.95
C HIS A 330 2.78 10.83 7.12
N LEU A 331 2.04 11.06 8.20
CA LEU A 331 2.57 11.79 9.36
C LEU A 331 3.19 10.85 10.36
N GLU A 332 4.48 11.11 10.64
CA GLU A 332 5.26 10.46 11.67
C GLU A 332 5.51 11.41 12.85
N PRO A 333 5.74 10.89 14.06
CA PRO A 333 6.18 11.72 15.17
C PRO A 333 7.41 12.55 14.81
N GLY A 334 7.40 13.81 15.23
CA GLY A 334 8.50 14.75 14.97
C GLY A 334 8.41 15.49 13.63
N TYR A 335 7.42 15.22 12.78
CA TYR A 335 7.16 16.07 11.63
C TYR A 335 6.59 17.42 12.06
N ASN A 336 6.93 18.46 11.30
CA ASN A 336 6.41 19.80 11.56
C ASN A 336 5.00 19.95 10.99
N ILE A 337 4.01 20.01 11.86
CA ILE A 337 2.60 20.08 11.45
C ILE A 337 2.27 21.36 10.67
N ASP A 338 3.00 22.46 10.90
CA ASP A 338 2.80 23.72 10.17
C ASP A 338 3.13 23.57 8.68
N THR A 339 4.07 22.67 8.33
CA THR A 339 4.39 22.36 6.93
C THR A 339 3.19 21.69 6.25
N ILE A 340 2.44 20.86 6.98
CA ILE A 340 1.29 20.13 6.46
C ILE A 340 0.08 21.05 6.30
N TYR A 341 -0.14 21.94 7.26
CA TYR A 341 -1.17 22.99 7.12
C TYR A 341 -0.87 23.87 5.90
N ALA A 342 0.37 24.34 5.76
CA ALA A 342 0.78 25.17 4.63
C ALA A 342 0.61 24.46 3.27
N LEU A 343 0.99 23.17 3.19
CA LEU A 343 0.77 22.36 1.98
C LEU A 343 -0.72 22.23 1.67
N THR A 344 -1.52 21.93 2.69
CA THR A 344 -2.98 21.77 2.53
C THR A 344 -3.64 23.07 2.05
N ASP A 345 -3.29 24.20 2.65
CA ASP A 345 -3.82 25.51 2.27
C ASP A 345 -3.38 25.90 0.85
N PHE A 346 -2.12 25.63 0.50
CA PHE A 346 -1.64 25.83 -0.86
C PHE A 346 -2.46 25.02 -1.87
N VAL A 347 -2.63 23.72 -1.65
CA VAL A 347 -3.37 22.86 -2.58
C VAL A 347 -4.84 23.26 -2.67
N LYS A 348 -5.49 23.58 -1.54
CA LYS A 348 -6.89 24.07 -1.52
C LYS A 348 -7.08 25.40 -2.22
N SER A 349 -6.05 26.24 -2.33
CA SER A 349 -6.09 27.51 -3.05
C SER A 349 -6.04 27.37 -4.57
N LEU A 350 -5.75 26.20 -5.09
CA LEU A 350 -5.61 25.97 -6.53
C LEU A 350 -6.98 25.94 -7.21
N PRO A 351 -7.13 26.53 -8.42
CA PRO A 351 -8.42 26.63 -9.11
C PRO A 351 -9.02 25.26 -9.50
N ASP A 352 -8.16 24.25 -9.67
CA ASP A 352 -8.56 22.88 -10.04
C ASP A 352 -8.66 21.92 -8.84
N PHE A 353 -8.62 22.48 -7.63
CA PHE A 353 -8.80 21.70 -6.41
C PHE A 353 -10.20 21.10 -6.34
N GLN A 354 -10.26 19.82 -6.03
CA GLN A 354 -11.52 19.13 -5.81
C GLN A 354 -11.51 18.46 -4.44
N HIS A 355 -12.57 18.70 -3.68
CA HIS A 355 -12.87 17.82 -2.56
C HIS A 355 -13.29 16.48 -3.13
N ARG A 356 -12.50 15.44 -2.91
CA ARG A 356 -13.02 14.06 -3.11
C ARG A 356 -14.15 13.86 -2.11
N VAL A 357 -15.33 13.57 -2.62
CA VAL A 357 -16.55 13.30 -1.85
C VAL A 357 -16.48 11.89 -1.29
#